data_fbdb692605520f75335947c801bcf623
#
_entry.id   fbdb692605520f75335947c801bcf623
#
_cell.length_a   1.000
_cell.length_b   1.000
_cell.length_c   1.000
_cell.angle_alpha   90.00
_cell.angle_beta   90.00
_cell.angle_gamma   90.00
#
_symmetry.space_group_name_H-M   'P 1'
#
loop_
_entity.id
_entity.type
_entity.pdbx_description
1 polymer ?
#
loop_
_entity_poly.entity_id
_entity_poly.type
_entity_poly.pdbx_seq_one_letter_code
_entity_poly.pdbx_strand_id
1 'polypeptide(L)'
;MSMAREELAERVRALLPPRVHCLEKRMFGSIAFMRNGNMLVAPLKDGSMLARVGKEGMDDALARGASIMDMNGRSMSGFVLLSGDMVEDDDALSEWLQRCLLFVDTLPQK
;
A
#
# COMPACT_ATOMS: atom_id res chain seq x y z
N MET A 1 -6.67 -18.27 12.43
CA MET A 1 -5.83 -17.07 12.36
C MET A 1 -5.26 -16.93 10.96
N SER A 2 -5.39 -15.76 10.36
CA SER A 2 -4.95 -15.56 8.99
C SER A 2 -3.49 -15.15 8.94
N MET A 3 -2.71 -15.78 8.05
CA MET A 3 -1.32 -15.40 7.76
C MET A 3 -1.23 -14.45 6.57
N ALA A 4 -2.39 -14.03 6.02
CA ALA A 4 -2.42 -13.25 4.79
C ALA A 4 -1.61 -11.94 4.89
N ARG A 5 -1.70 -11.24 6.03
CA ARG A 5 -0.95 -10.01 6.24
C ARG A 5 0.56 -10.24 6.22
N GLU A 6 1.02 -11.27 6.94
CA GLU A 6 2.45 -11.58 7.03
C GLU A 6 3.00 -12.02 5.68
N GLU A 7 2.26 -12.86 4.98
CA GLU A 7 2.65 -13.32 3.65
C GLU A 7 2.71 -12.18 2.66
N LEU A 8 1.71 -11.30 2.68
CA LEU A 8 1.70 -10.13 1.80
C LEU A 8 2.87 -9.20 2.11
N ALA A 9 3.19 -9.00 3.40
CA ALA A 9 4.33 -8.17 3.79
C ALA A 9 5.64 -8.76 3.27
N GLU A 10 5.81 -10.08 3.32
CA GLU A 10 7.00 -10.74 2.77
C GLU A 10 7.12 -10.49 1.27
N ARG A 11 6.01 -10.58 0.55
CA ARG A 11 6.01 -10.33 -0.88
C ARG A 11 6.35 -8.88 -1.21
N VAL A 12 5.83 -7.94 -0.42
CA VAL A 12 6.17 -6.52 -0.59
C VAL A 12 7.67 -6.32 -0.41
N ARG A 13 8.25 -6.88 0.65
CA ARG A 13 9.71 -6.78 0.87
C ARG A 13 10.51 -7.32 -0.30
N ALA A 14 10.08 -8.46 -0.85
CA ALA A 14 10.79 -9.11 -1.93
C ALA A 14 10.69 -8.32 -3.25
N LEU A 15 9.57 -7.64 -3.48
CA LEU A 15 9.32 -6.93 -4.72
C LEU A 15 9.80 -5.48 -4.72
N LEU A 16 10.05 -4.90 -3.55
CA LEU A 16 10.62 -3.56 -3.48
C LEU A 16 12.04 -3.55 -4.02
N PRO A 17 12.42 -2.54 -4.82
CA PRO A 17 13.80 -2.48 -5.33
C PRO A 17 14.82 -2.42 -4.18
N PRO A 18 16.00 -3.04 -4.33
CA PRO A 18 17.01 -3.07 -3.26
C PRO A 18 17.45 -1.68 -2.78
N ARG A 19 17.37 -0.67 -3.65
CA ARG A 19 17.74 0.70 -3.31
C ARG A 19 16.69 1.42 -2.46
N VAL A 20 15.51 0.84 -2.34
CA VAL A 20 14.41 1.46 -1.59
C VAL A 20 14.41 0.92 -0.18
N HIS A 21 14.66 1.79 0.78
CA HIS A 21 14.63 1.43 2.20
C HIS A 21 13.30 1.84 2.80
N CYS A 22 12.59 0.88 3.37
CA CYS A 22 11.34 1.13 4.06
C CYS A 22 11.44 0.60 5.48
N LEU A 23 10.96 1.40 6.43
CA LEU A 23 10.79 0.94 7.80
C LEU A 23 9.40 0.31 7.91
N GLU A 24 9.29 -0.75 8.68
CA GLU A 24 8.01 -1.42 8.91
C GLU A 24 7.52 -1.09 10.30
N LYS A 25 6.26 -0.65 10.39
CA LYS A 25 5.63 -0.37 11.67
C LYS A 25 4.35 -1.17 11.78
N ARG A 26 4.18 -1.88 12.88
CA ARG A 26 2.94 -2.59 13.15
C ARG A 26 2.01 -1.63 13.88
N MET A 27 0.82 -1.41 13.31
CA MET A 27 -0.19 -0.55 13.94
C MET A 27 -1.58 -0.93 13.47
N PHE A 28 -2.53 -0.95 14.41
CA PHE A 28 -3.95 -1.18 14.14
C PHE A 28 -4.22 -2.42 13.27
N GLY A 29 -3.46 -3.50 13.51
CA GLY A 29 -3.66 -4.73 12.75
C GLY A 29 -3.05 -4.74 11.37
N SER A 30 -2.24 -3.73 11.03
CA SER A 30 -1.55 -3.67 9.75
C SER A 30 -0.04 -3.67 9.93
N ILE A 31 0.68 -3.89 8.83
CA ILE A 31 2.12 -3.71 8.78
C ILE A 31 2.36 -2.57 7.79
N ALA A 32 2.66 -1.39 8.31
CA ALA A 32 2.85 -0.21 7.46
C ALA A 32 4.31 -0.11 7.00
N PHE A 33 4.49 0.02 5.68
CA PHE A 33 5.82 0.25 5.11
C PHE A 33 6.00 1.75 4.94
N MET A 34 7.01 2.31 5.63
CA MET A 34 7.27 3.75 5.67
C MET A 34 8.49 4.09 4.83
N ARG A 35 8.31 4.97 3.86
CA ARG A 35 9.40 5.45 2.99
C ARG A 35 9.66 6.92 3.34
N ASN A 36 10.86 7.22 3.86
CA ASN A 36 11.24 8.59 4.26
C ASN A 36 10.25 9.21 5.25
N GLY A 37 9.69 8.39 6.15
CA GLY A 37 8.70 8.84 7.12
C GLY A 37 7.28 8.93 6.60
N ASN A 38 7.04 8.62 5.32
CA ASN A 38 5.72 8.64 4.71
C ASN A 38 5.24 7.20 4.48
N MET A 39 3.97 6.94 4.79
CA MET A 39 3.41 5.62 4.53
C MET A 39 3.36 5.35 3.02
N LEU A 40 3.84 4.19 2.61
CA LEU A 40 3.81 3.74 1.22
C LEU A 40 2.64 2.80 1.00
N VAL A 41 2.66 1.67 1.66
CA VAL A 41 1.60 0.66 1.60
C VAL A 41 1.46 0.03 2.98
N ALA A 42 0.33 -0.62 3.23
CA ALA A 42 0.09 -1.30 4.50
C ALA A 42 -0.75 -2.57 4.28
N PRO A 43 -0.10 -3.75 4.27
CA PRO A 43 -0.84 -5.01 4.27
C PRO A 43 -1.74 -5.14 5.49
N LEU A 44 -2.97 -5.59 5.27
CA LEU A 44 -3.99 -5.73 6.30
C LEU A 44 -4.27 -7.20 6.59
N LYS A 45 -4.95 -7.44 7.71
CA LYS A 45 -5.23 -8.80 8.22
C LYS A 45 -5.90 -9.72 7.22
N ASP A 46 -6.80 -9.17 6.41
CA ASP A 46 -7.59 -9.98 5.48
C ASP A 46 -6.89 -10.21 4.13
N GLY A 47 -5.65 -9.78 4.01
CA GLY A 47 -4.91 -9.93 2.75
C GLY A 47 -5.11 -8.80 1.77
N SER A 48 -5.91 -7.79 2.13
CA SER A 48 -6.00 -6.56 1.34
C SER A 48 -4.82 -5.65 1.69
N MET A 49 -4.64 -4.58 0.92
CA MET A 49 -3.52 -3.66 1.13
C MET A 49 -3.96 -2.23 0.97
N LEU A 50 -3.62 -1.40 1.94
CA LEU A 50 -3.78 0.04 1.82
C LEU A 50 -2.62 0.59 0.97
N ALA A 51 -2.93 1.40 -0.02
CA ALA A 51 -1.93 1.94 -0.94
C ALA A 51 -2.05 3.45 -1.06
N ARG A 52 -0.92 4.14 -0.94
CA ARG A 52 -0.90 5.60 -1.05
C ARG A 52 -0.56 6.00 -2.48
N VAL A 53 -1.59 6.40 -3.23
CA VAL A 53 -1.44 6.75 -4.65
C VAL A 53 -1.50 8.25 -4.92
N GLY A 54 -1.82 9.04 -3.89
CA GLY A 54 -1.99 10.48 -4.03
C GLY A 54 -3.37 10.83 -4.56
N LYS A 55 -3.78 12.08 -4.36
CA LYS A 55 -5.11 12.52 -4.79
C LYS A 55 -5.30 12.35 -6.29
N GLU A 56 -4.29 12.69 -7.08
CA GLU A 56 -4.37 12.60 -8.53
C GLU A 56 -4.39 11.17 -9.03
N GLY A 57 -3.79 10.24 -8.28
CA GLY A 57 -3.78 8.83 -8.65
C GLY A 57 -5.03 8.07 -8.25
N MET A 58 -5.92 8.67 -7.45
CA MET A 58 -7.09 7.96 -6.96
C MET A 58 -8.07 7.58 -8.07
N ASP A 59 -8.35 8.49 -9.00
CA ASP A 59 -9.32 8.20 -10.06
C ASP A 59 -8.87 7.00 -10.90
N ASP A 60 -7.59 6.95 -11.26
CA ASP A 60 -7.05 5.83 -12.03
C ASP A 60 -7.10 4.54 -11.21
N ALA A 61 -6.74 4.62 -9.93
CA ALA A 61 -6.78 3.45 -9.05
C ALA A 61 -8.21 2.92 -8.91
N LEU A 62 -9.19 3.80 -8.72
CA LEU A 62 -10.59 3.40 -8.59
C LEU A 62 -11.10 2.77 -9.90
N ALA A 63 -10.68 3.31 -11.05
CA ALA A 63 -11.04 2.75 -12.34
C ALA A 63 -10.46 1.34 -12.53
N ARG A 64 -9.37 1.02 -11.85
CA ARG A 64 -8.74 -0.31 -11.90
C ARG A 64 -9.33 -1.29 -10.90
N GLY A 65 -10.28 -0.87 -10.08
CA GLY A 65 -10.96 -1.74 -9.14
C GLY A 65 -10.66 -1.47 -7.66
N ALA A 66 -9.80 -0.51 -7.36
CA ALA A 66 -9.52 -0.14 -5.97
C ALA A 66 -10.74 0.50 -5.34
N SER A 67 -10.79 0.49 -4.00
CA SER A 67 -11.89 1.10 -3.25
C SER A 67 -11.38 2.29 -2.46
N ILE A 68 -12.29 3.20 -2.12
CA ILE A 68 -11.96 4.31 -1.24
C ILE A 68 -11.78 3.75 0.17
N MET A 69 -10.72 4.19 0.85
CA MET A 69 -10.49 3.80 2.23
C MET A 69 -11.16 4.79 3.17
N ASP A 70 -12.12 4.29 3.95
CA ASP A 70 -12.81 5.09 4.97
C ASP A 70 -12.31 4.70 6.34
N MET A 71 -12.07 5.71 7.19
CA MET A 71 -11.74 5.51 8.58
C MET A 71 -12.60 6.41 9.44
N ASN A 72 -13.41 5.81 10.32
CA ASN A 72 -14.28 6.56 11.22
C ASN A 72 -15.20 7.54 10.48
N GLY A 73 -15.73 7.12 9.34
CA GLY A 73 -16.62 7.95 8.53
C GLY A 73 -15.92 9.00 7.69
N ARG A 74 -14.61 8.97 7.62
CA ARG A 74 -13.82 9.89 6.80
C ARG A 74 -13.03 9.14 5.74
N SER A 75 -13.08 9.64 4.50
CA SER A 75 -12.22 9.11 3.44
C SER A 75 -10.78 9.53 3.69
N MET A 76 -9.85 8.62 3.47
CA MET A 76 -8.43 8.94 3.54
C MET A 76 -7.98 9.43 2.16
N SER A 77 -7.86 10.75 2.03
CA SER A 77 -7.48 11.36 0.76
C SER A 77 -6.09 10.88 0.31
N GLY A 78 -6.01 10.41 -0.92
CA GLY A 78 -4.76 9.90 -1.48
C GLY A 78 -4.48 8.44 -1.21
N PHE A 79 -5.33 7.76 -0.43
CA PHE A 79 -5.19 6.33 -0.13
C PHE A 79 -6.33 5.55 -0.75
N VAL A 80 -6.03 4.36 -1.23
CA VAL A 80 -7.04 3.43 -1.75
C VAL A 80 -6.82 2.07 -1.13
N LEU A 81 -7.88 1.27 -1.10
CA LEU A 81 -7.82 -0.11 -0.62
C LEU A 81 -7.79 -1.05 -1.81
N LEU A 82 -6.79 -1.92 -1.85
CA LEU A 82 -6.64 -2.95 -2.87
C LEU A 82 -7.08 -4.28 -2.26
N SER A 83 -8.06 -4.92 -2.90
CA SER A 83 -8.51 -6.23 -2.42
C SER A 83 -7.40 -7.27 -2.59
N GLY A 84 -7.51 -8.40 -1.89
CA GLY A 84 -6.55 -9.49 -2.03
C GLY A 84 -6.38 -9.94 -3.47
N ASP A 85 -7.47 -9.95 -4.24
CA ASP A 85 -7.43 -10.35 -5.66
C ASP A 85 -6.57 -9.41 -6.49
N MET A 86 -6.55 -8.12 -6.16
CA MET A 86 -5.79 -7.12 -6.92
C MET A 86 -4.28 -7.23 -6.70
N VAL A 87 -3.87 -7.87 -5.62
CA VAL A 87 -2.45 -8.02 -5.26
C VAL A 87 -2.01 -9.48 -5.21
N GLU A 88 -2.86 -10.39 -5.68
CA GLU A 88 -2.57 -11.82 -5.66
C GLU A 88 -1.39 -12.18 -6.57
N ASP A 89 -1.34 -11.55 -7.74
CA ASP A 89 -0.27 -11.77 -8.71
C ASP A 89 0.91 -10.85 -8.40
N ASP A 90 2.13 -11.39 -8.46
CA ASP A 90 3.34 -10.60 -8.16
C ASP A 90 3.53 -9.44 -9.12
N ASP A 91 3.17 -9.62 -10.41
CA ASP A 91 3.30 -8.52 -11.38
C ASP A 91 2.34 -7.38 -11.02
N ALA A 92 1.11 -7.72 -10.63
CA ALA A 92 0.13 -6.71 -10.22
C ALA A 92 0.59 -6.01 -8.94
N LEU A 93 1.07 -6.77 -7.95
CA LEU A 93 1.57 -6.18 -6.71
C LEU A 93 2.75 -5.25 -6.98
N SER A 94 3.68 -5.68 -7.83
CA SER A 94 4.85 -4.88 -8.19
C SER A 94 4.43 -3.56 -8.86
N GLU A 95 3.45 -3.62 -9.75
CA GLU A 95 2.95 -2.42 -10.43
C GLU A 95 2.35 -1.44 -9.43
N TRP A 96 1.56 -1.91 -8.46
CA TRP A 96 1.00 -1.04 -7.44
C TRP A 96 2.09 -0.43 -6.56
N LEU A 97 3.12 -1.22 -6.22
CA LEU A 97 4.25 -0.70 -5.44
C LEU A 97 4.97 0.42 -6.21
N GLN A 98 5.18 0.25 -7.51
CA GLN A 98 5.81 1.28 -8.33
C GLN A 98 4.98 2.55 -8.39
N ARG A 99 3.66 2.44 -8.52
CA ARG A 99 2.76 3.59 -8.53
C ARG A 99 2.85 4.36 -7.22
N CYS A 100 2.86 3.65 -6.10
CA CYS A 100 2.96 4.28 -4.79
C CYS A 100 4.33 4.94 -4.60
N LEU A 101 5.40 4.29 -5.04
CA LEU A 101 6.74 4.86 -4.95
C LEU A 101 6.88 6.15 -5.76
N LEU A 102 6.32 6.17 -6.97
CA LEU A 102 6.36 7.38 -7.80
C LEU A 102 5.73 8.57 -7.09
N PHE A 103 4.62 8.34 -6.38
CA PHE A 103 3.98 9.41 -5.63
C PHE A 103 4.73 9.74 -4.35
N VAL A 104 5.04 8.73 -3.53
CA VAL A 104 5.64 8.95 -2.21
C VAL A 104 7.01 9.60 -2.31
N ASP A 105 7.78 9.27 -3.35
CA ASP A 105 9.09 9.87 -3.55
C ASP A 105 9.02 11.36 -3.93
N THR A 106 7.84 11.88 -4.27
CA THR A 106 7.65 13.31 -4.48
C THR A 106 7.39 14.08 -3.19
N LEU A 107 7.13 13.35 -2.09
CA LEU A 107 6.79 13.97 -0.81
C LEU A 107 8.06 14.37 -0.04
N PRO A 108 7.98 15.45 0.75
CA PRO A 108 9.10 15.79 1.62
C PRO A 108 9.38 14.67 2.61
N GLN A 109 10.64 14.46 2.90
CA GLN A 109 11.06 13.53 3.95
C GLN A 109 10.59 14.04 5.30
N LYS A 110 10.05 13.15 6.11
CA LYS A 110 9.61 13.49 7.47
C LYS A 110 10.65 13.14 8.50
#